data_0450295bfda4a2e43fcb18e732c56ec9
#
_entry.id   0450295bfda4a2e43fcb18e732c56ec9
#
_cell.length_a   1.000
_cell.length_b   1.000
_cell.length_c   1.000
_cell.angle_alpha   90.00
_cell.angle_beta   90.00
_cell.angle_gamma   90.00
#
_symmetry.space_group_name_H-M   'P 1'
#
loop_
_entity.id
_entity.type
_entity.pdbx_description
1 polymer ?
#
loop_
_entity_poly.entity_id
_entity_poly.type
_entity_poly.pdbx_seq_one_letter_code
_entity_poly.pdbx_strand_id
1 'polypeptide(L)'
;MTNRKTLTRQDIVNIVGYLQAIDPQHDGLQPTLELWERGLQGYDPRDIKNAILEYHDDQPKAFSGQRVRVTPADVRRIIHRHKYRRQAREAARAVLEARTRPRSTAQLPAGGWRELTKQIGTGAKP
;
A
#
# COMPACT_ATOMS: atom_id res chain seq x y z
N MET A 1 4.59 18.90 -5.65
CA MET A 1 5.34 18.96 -4.41
C MET A 1 5.12 17.72 -3.59
N THR A 2 6.13 16.91 -3.55
CA THR A 2 6.06 15.74 -2.72
C THR A 2 6.27 16.14 -1.29
N ASN A 3 5.20 16.20 -0.59
CA ASN A 3 5.26 16.33 0.85
C ASN A 3 5.63 15.01 1.48
N ARG A 4 6.83 14.56 1.20
CA ARG A 4 7.42 13.53 2.03
C ARG A 4 7.79 14.20 3.33
N LYS A 5 6.84 14.31 4.19
CA LYS A 5 7.12 14.75 5.53
C LYS A 5 7.96 13.68 6.19
N THR A 6 9.20 14.04 6.42
CA THR A 6 10.01 13.27 7.34
C THR A 6 9.27 13.25 8.67
N LEU A 7 9.11 12.08 9.25
CA LEU A 7 8.49 11.96 10.55
C LEU A 7 9.29 12.76 11.57
N THR A 8 8.60 13.68 12.23
CA THR A 8 9.22 14.44 13.31
C THR A 8 9.21 13.64 14.59
N ARG A 9 10.02 14.06 15.56
CA ARG A 9 10.02 13.45 16.88
C ARG A 9 8.63 13.53 17.51
N GLN A 10 7.93 14.64 17.30
CA GLN A 10 6.58 14.81 17.82
C GLN A 10 5.60 13.82 17.20
N ASP A 11 5.73 13.54 15.91
CA ASP A 11 4.90 12.54 15.24
C ASP A 11 5.09 11.17 15.88
N ILE A 12 6.33 10.80 16.18
CA ILE A 12 6.64 9.52 16.81
C ILE A 12 6.07 9.46 18.23
N VAL A 13 6.20 10.53 18.98
CA VAL A 13 5.64 10.60 20.35
C VAL A 13 4.11 10.43 20.28
N ASN A 14 3.47 11.05 19.33
CA ASN A 14 2.03 10.94 19.13
C ASN A 14 1.62 9.51 18.76
N ILE A 15 2.37 8.88 17.88
CA ILE A 15 2.11 7.50 17.45
C ILE A 15 2.26 6.53 18.62
N VAL A 16 3.35 6.65 19.37
CA VAL A 16 3.60 5.78 20.53
C VAL A 16 2.55 6.05 21.61
N GLY A 17 2.16 7.30 21.82
CA GLY A 17 1.08 7.64 22.73
C GLY A 17 -0.24 7.00 22.32
N TYR A 18 -0.52 6.98 21.04
CA TYR A 18 -1.69 6.31 20.49
C TYR A 18 -1.64 4.79 20.73
N LEU A 19 -0.47 4.19 20.54
CA LEU A 19 -0.25 2.78 20.83
C LEU A 19 -0.50 2.46 22.31
N GLN A 20 -0.02 3.30 23.19
CA GLN A 20 -0.24 3.13 24.62
C GLN A 20 -1.72 3.24 25.01
N ALA A 21 -2.47 4.08 24.31
CA ALA A 21 -3.90 4.21 24.53
C ALA A 21 -4.67 2.97 24.11
N ILE A 22 -4.23 2.33 23.03
CA ILE A 22 -4.86 1.10 22.52
C ILE A 22 -4.38 -0.12 23.29
N ASP A 23 -3.08 -0.17 23.56
CA ASP A 23 -2.44 -1.27 24.28
C ASP A 23 -1.67 -0.70 25.47
N PRO A 24 -2.25 -0.72 26.67
CA PRO A 24 -1.58 -0.16 27.86
C PRO A 24 -0.25 -0.83 28.22
N GLN A 25 0.02 -2.01 27.68
CA GLN A 25 1.29 -2.71 27.93
C GLN A 25 2.41 -2.16 27.06
N HIS A 26 2.09 -1.35 26.07
CA HIS A 26 3.08 -0.75 25.20
C HIS A 26 3.85 0.33 25.98
N ASP A 27 5.17 0.24 25.97
CA ASP A 27 5.96 1.24 26.69
C ASP A 27 6.25 2.45 25.79
N GLY A 28 6.52 3.58 26.42
CA GLY A 28 6.91 4.81 25.75
C GLY A 28 8.36 5.17 26.00
N LEU A 29 9.18 4.19 26.30
CA LEU A 29 10.58 4.41 26.63
C LEU A 29 11.37 4.86 25.39
N GLN A 30 12.48 5.51 25.64
CA GLN A 30 13.33 6.07 24.58
C GLN A 30 13.74 5.04 23.53
N PRO A 31 14.16 3.81 23.88
CA PRO A 31 14.49 2.80 22.87
C PRO A 31 13.31 2.45 21.96
N THR A 32 12.10 2.41 22.51
CA THR A 32 10.90 2.16 21.73
C THR A 32 10.61 3.30 20.76
N LEU A 33 10.76 4.54 21.23
CA LEU A 33 10.61 5.72 20.38
C LEU A 33 11.61 5.68 19.23
N GLU A 34 12.85 5.34 19.51
CA GLU A 34 13.89 5.26 18.48
C GLU A 34 13.61 4.16 17.46
N LEU A 35 13.13 3.01 17.93
CA LEU A 35 12.78 1.90 17.07
C LEU A 35 11.66 2.30 16.07
N TRP A 36 10.63 2.94 16.58
CA TRP A 36 9.51 3.39 15.76
C TRP A 36 9.91 4.51 14.81
N GLU A 37 10.70 5.45 15.28
CA GLU A 37 11.22 6.53 14.46
C GLU A 37 12.04 5.99 13.29
N ARG A 38 12.97 5.10 13.57
CA ARG A 38 13.83 4.51 12.55
C ARG A 38 13.05 3.63 11.59
N GLY A 39 12.12 2.84 12.11
CA GLY A 39 11.36 1.89 11.31
C GLY A 39 10.33 2.51 10.40
N LEU A 40 9.86 3.73 10.70
CA LEU A 40 8.75 4.36 10.00
C LEU A 40 9.14 5.62 9.25
N GLN A 41 10.43 5.86 9.06
CA GLN A 41 10.87 7.00 8.26
C GLN A 41 10.32 6.90 6.84
N GLY A 42 9.80 8.02 6.34
CA GLY A 42 9.24 8.09 5.00
C GLY A 42 7.78 7.69 4.88
N TYR A 43 7.15 7.27 5.98
CA TYR A 43 5.73 6.91 5.99
C TYR A 43 4.88 8.05 6.52
N ASP A 44 3.67 8.16 5.99
CA ASP A 44 2.71 9.18 6.43
C ASP A 44 2.13 8.79 7.79
N PRO A 45 2.06 9.70 8.76
CA PRO A 45 1.44 9.42 10.06
C PRO A 45 0.01 8.88 9.99
N ARG A 46 -0.78 9.31 9.01
CA ARG A 46 -2.14 8.82 8.81
C ARG A 46 -2.16 7.35 8.42
N ASP A 47 -1.27 6.96 7.51
CA ASP A 47 -1.15 5.58 7.08
C ASP A 47 -0.69 4.68 8.22
N ILE A 48 0.23 5.19 9.04
CA ILE A 48 0.71 4.49 10.23
C ILE A 48 -0.43 4.26 11.21
N LYS A 49 -1.21 5.28 11.49
CA LYS A 49 -2.35 5.19 12.40
C LYS A 49 -3.39 4.19 11.91
N ASN A 50 -3.73 4.27 10.63
CA ASN A 50 -4.69 3.36 10.03
C ASN A 50 -4.19 1.91 10.04
N ALA A 51 -2.90 1.72 9.80
CA ALA A 51 -2.28 0.39 9.85
C ALA A 51 -2.33 -0.20 11.27
N ILE A 52 -2.08 0.62 12.27
CA ILE A 52 -2.18 0.20 13.67
C ILE A 52 -3.60 -0.25 14.01
N LEU A 53 -4.59 0.53 13.60
CA LEU A 53 -5.99 0.18 13.83
C LEU A 53 -6.36 -1.12 13.14
N GLU A 54 -5.96 -1.29 11.89
CA GLU A 54 -6.22 -2.51 11.15
C GLU A 54 -5.55 -3.72 11.77
N TYR A 55 -4.32 -3.55 12.24
CA TYR A 55 -3.60 -4.62 12.92
C TYR A 55 -4.38 -5.13 14.13
N HIS A 56 -4.90 -4.22 14.94
CA HIS A 56 -5.67 -4.59 16.12
C HIS A 56 -7.03 -5.20 15.78
N ASP A 57 -7.65 -4.77 14.70
CA ASP A 57 -8.91 -5.34 14.25
C ASP A 57 -8.73 -6.76 13.71
N ASP A 58 -7.64 -7.02 13.00
CA ASP A 58 -7.37 -8.30 12.37
C ASP A 58 -6.75 -9.32 13.31
N GLN A 59 -6.35 -8.92 14.51
CA GLN A 59 -5.75 -9.84 15.46
C GLN A 59 -6.73 -10.91 15.86
N PRO A 60 -6.43 -12.18 15.61
CA PRO A 60 -7.21 -13.25 16.21
C PRO A 60 -7.06 -13.14 17.72
N LYS A 61 -8.15 -13.21 18.41
CA LYS A 61 -8.13 -13.20 19.87
C LYS A 61 -7.21 -14.31 20.33
N ALA A 62 -6.15 -13.91 21.02
CA ALA A 62 -5.11 -14.83 21.39
C ALA A 62 -5.68 -15.93 22.28
N PHE A 63 -5.44 -17.17 21.93
CA PHE A 63 -5.89 -18.34 22.66
C PHE A 63 -5.32 -18.41 24.08
N SER A 64 -4.22 -17.71 24.34
CA SER A 64 -3.49 -17.79 25.61
C SER A 64 -3.48 -16.47 26.36
N GLY A 65 -4.27 -15.50 25.99
CA GLY A 65 -4.23 -14.17 26.58
C GLY A 65 -2.97 -13.39 26.23
N GLN A 66 -2.10 -13.93 25.40
CA GLN A 66 -0.92 -13.22 24.90
C GLN A 66 -1.32 -12.31 23.76
N ARG A 67 -1.18 -11.02 23.98
CA ARG A 67 -1.33 -10.05 22.91
C ARG A 67 -0.01 -9.91 22.15
N VAL A 68 -0.07 -10.16 20.87
CA VAL A 68 1.08 -9.90 20.01
C VAL A 68 1.11 -8.39 19.77
N ARG A 69 2.19 -7.77 20.20
CA ARG A 69 2.36 -6.33 20.06
C ARG A 69 2.67 -5.97 18.61
N VAL A 70 2.04 -4.91 18.12
CA VAL A 70 2.35 -4.40 16.81
C VAL A 70 3.78 -3.85 16.78
N THR A 71 4.50 -4.15 15.71
CA THR A 71 5.86 -3.66 15.50
C THR A 71 5.87 -2.72 14.28
N PRO A 72 6.93 -1.89 14.13
CA PRO A 72 7.06 -1.08 12.92
C PRO A 72 7.05 -1.91 11.63
N ALA A 73 7.60 -3.13 11.68
CA ALA A 73 7.58 -4.04 10.55
C ALA A 73 6.15 -4.44 10.16
N ASP A 74 5.29 -4.68 11.15
CA ASP A 74 3.88 -4.99 10.91
C ASP A 74 3.17 -3.81 10.24
N VAL A 75 3.43 -2.60 10.72
CA VAL A 75 2.85 -1.38 10.16
C VAL A 75 3.28 -1.21 8.70
N ARG A 76 4.57 -1.35 8.42
CA ARG A 76 5.08 -1.25 7.05
C ARG A 76 4.42 -2.28 6.13
N ARG A 77 4.28 -3.50 6.59
CA ARG A 77 3.67 -4.58 5.82
C ARG A 77 2.22 -4.26 5.45
N ILE A 78 1.46 -3.74 6.40
CA ILE A 78 0.08 -3.36 6.16
C ILE A 78 -0.02 -2.21 5.18
N ILE A 79 0.80 -1.19 5.34
CA ILE A 79 0.83 -0.03 4.44
C ILE A 79 1.19 -0.47 3.02
N HIS A 80 2.20 -1.32 2.87
CA HIS A 80 2.60 -1.83 1.56
C HIS A 80 1.51 -2.68 0.93
N ARG A 81 0.80 -3.48 1.73
CA ARG A 81 -0.31 -4.28 1.24
C ARG A 81 -1.42 -3.41 0.66
N HIS A 82 -1.77 -2.32 1.35
CA HIS A 82 -2.77 -1.39 0.86
C HIS A 82 -2.32 -0.65 -0.39
N LYS A 83 -1.09 -0.20 -0.41
CA LYS A 83 -0.50 0.44 -1.57
C LYS A 83 -0.52 -0.49 -2.79
N TYR A 84 -0.14 -1.73 -2.59
CA TYR A 84 -0.14 -2.74 -3.64
C TYR A 84 -1.54 -3.00 -4.17
N ARG A 85 -2.52 -3.14 -3.29
CA ARG A 85 -3.92 -3.34 -3.67
C ARG A 85 -4.47 -2.14 -4.44
N ARG A 86 -4.11 -0.94 -4.01
CA ARG A 86 -4.52 0.29 -4.69
C ARG A 86 -3.95 0.33 -6.10
N GLN A 87 -2.68 0.04 -6.25
CA GLN A 87 -2.03 -0.02 -7.55
C GLN A 87 -2.67 -1.09 -8.45
N ALA A 88 -2.99 -2.24 -7.90
CA ALA A 88 -3.66 -3.30 -8.63
C ALA A 88 -5.06 -2.89 -9.11
N ARG A 89 -5.82 -2.18 -8.26
CA ARG A 89 -7.13 -1.65 -8.64
C ARG A 89 -7.02 -0.60 -9.73
N GLU A 90 -6.05 0.29 -9.61
CA GLU A 90 -5.82 1.32 -10.62
C GLU A 90 -5.44 0.71 -11.96
N ALA A 91 -4.57 -0.29 -11.93
CA ALA A 91 -4.18 -1.02 -13.13
C ALA A 91 -5.38 -1.75 -13.75
N ALA A 92 -6.20 -2.40 -12.94
CA ALA A 92 -7.39 -3.08 -13.41
C ALA A 92 -8.41 -2.10 -13.99
N ARG A 93 -8.58 -0.95 -13.34
CA ARG A 93 -9.45 0.11 -13.83
C ARG A 93 -8.98 0.65 -15.17
N ALA A 94 -7.67 0.89 -15.29
CA ALA A 94 -7.09 1.38 -16.54
C ALA A 94 -7.31 0.39 -17.68
N VAL A 95 -7.15 -0.90 -17.41
CA VAL A 95 -7.41 -1.95 -18.40
C VAL A 95 -8.89 -1.95 -18.79
N LEU A 96 -9.77 -1.84 -17.83
CA LEU A 96 -11.21 -1.82 -18.09
C LEU A 96 -11.61 -0.59 -18.91
N GLU A 97 -11.09 0.57 -18.56
CA GLU A 97 -11.34 1.81 -19.32
C GLU A 97 -10.83 1.71 -20.76
N ALA A 98 -9.68 1.12 -20.93
CA ALA A 98 -9.13 0.90 -22.27
C ALA A 98 -10.02 -0.02 -23.10
N ARG A 99 -10.64 -1.03 -22.47
CA ARG A 99 -11.54 -1.96 -23.15
C ARG A 99 -12.90 -1.34 -23.47
N THR A 100 -13.40 -0.49 -22.59
CA THR A 100 -14.71 0.13 -22.75
C THR A 100 -14.67 1.43 -23.53
N ARG A 101 -13.47 1.99 -23.73
CA ARG A 101 -13.31 3.19 -24.52
C ARG A 101 -13.75 2.92 -25.95
N PRO A 102 -14.66 3.73 -26.51
CA PRO A 102 -15.03 3.54 -27.91
C PRO A 102 -13.78 3.71 -28.75
N ARG A 103 -13.43 2.65 -29.45
CA ARG A 103 -12.27 2.69 -30.32
C ARG A 103 -12.57 3.65 -31.47
N SER A 104 -11.77 4.69 -31.52
CA SER A 104 -11.78 5.54 -32.68
C SER A 104 -11.39 4.70 -33.88
N THR A 105 -12.25 4.65 -34.90
CA THR A 105 -11.95 3.94 -36.13
C THR A 105 -10.72 4.48 -36.83
N ALA A 106 -10.32 5.69 -36.51
CA ALA A 106 -9.10 6.30 -37.02
C ALA A 106 -7.81 5.65 -36.52
N GLN A 107 -7.88 4.89 -35.47
CA GLN A 107 -6.71 4.23 -34.90
C GLN A 107 -6.41 2.87 -35.49
N LEU A 108 -7.34 2.31 -36.23
CA LEU A 108 -7.16 1.03 -36.90
C LEU A 108 -6.90 1.24 -38.39
N PRO A 109 -5.91 0.55 -38.94
CA PRO A 109 -5.71 0.61 -40.38
C PRO A 109 -6.91 0.02 -41.13
N ALA A 110 -7.06 0.40 -42.38
CA ALA A 110 -8.10 -0.16 -43.25
C ALA A 110 -7.88 -1.68 -43.28
N GLY A 111 -8.93 -2.42 -42.97
CA GLY A 111 -8.82 -3.87 -42.81
C GLY A 111 -8.73 -4.36 -41.37
N GLY A 112 -8.48 -3.47 -40.42
CA GLY A 112 -8.56 -3.74 -38.98
C GLY A 112 -7.69 -4.91 -38.54
N TRP A 113 -8.32 -5.88 -37.91
CA TRP A 113 -7.60 -7.03 -37.35
C TRP A 113 -6.93 -7.90 -38.41
N ARG A 114 -7.45 -7.93 -39.62
CA ARG A 114 -6.82 -8.70 -40.70
C ARG A 114 -5.45 -8.15 -41.04
N GLU A 115 -5.33 -6.84 -41.07
CA GLU A 115 -4.07 -6.18 -41.35
C GLU A 115 -3.06 -6.50 -40.26
N LEU A 116 -3.50 -6.40 -39.02
CA LEU A 116 -2.64 -6.69 -37.87
C LEU A 116 -2.19 -8.15 -37.87
N THR A 117 -3.12 -9.06 -38.10
CA THR A 117 -2.83 -10.49 -38.17
C THR A 117 -1.88 -10.82 -39.31
N LYS A 118 -2.06 -10.14 -40.42
CA LYS A 118 -1.21 -10.30 -41.61
C LYS A 118 0.21 -9.86 -41.34
N GLN A 119 0.38 -8.75 -40.64
CA GLN A 119 1.70 -8.25 -40.25
C GLN A 119 2.41 -9.21 -39.29
N ILE A 120 1.68 -9.73 -38.34
CA ILE A 120 2.22 -10.71 -37.38
C ILE A 120 2.56 -12.01 -38.11
N GLY A 121 1.67 -12.48 -38.96
CA GLY A 121 1.87 -13.67 -39.75
C GLY A 121 3.06 -13.56 -40.69
N THR A 122 3.25 -12.40 -41.29
CA THR A 122 4.37 -12.15 -42.20
C THR A 122 5.68 -12.07 -41.43
N GLY A 123 5.66 -11.52 -40.24
CA GLY A 123 6.84 -11.48 -39.38
C GLY A 123 7.23 -12.84 -38.84
N ALA A 124 6.28 -13.76 -38.70
CA ALA A 124 6.51 -15.11 -38.21
C ALA A 124 6.97 -16.08 -39.31
N LYS A 125 6.74 -15.78 -40.55
CA LYS A 125 7.18 -16.61 -41.64
C LYS A 125 8.64 -16.32 -42.01
N PRO A 126 9.49 -17.31 -41.98
CA PRO A 126 10.87 -17.15 -42.44
C PRO A 126 10.95 -16.78 -43.91
#